data_79e1514349d44aca5eae2bfcf167474c
#
_entry.id   79e1514349d44aca5eae2bfcf167474c
#
_cell.length_a   1.000
_cell.length_b   1.000
_cell.length_c   1.000
_cell.angle_alpha   90.00
_cell.angle_beta   90.00
_cell.angle_gamma   90.00
#
_symmetry.space_group_name_H-M   'P 1'
#
loop_
_entity.id
_entity.type
_entity.pdbx_description
1 polymer ?
#
loop_
_entity_poly.entity_id
_entity_poly.type
_entity_poly.pdbx_seq_one_letter_code
_entity_poly.pdbx_strand_id
1 'polypeptide(L)'
;MTTACPPRELSNHTATGGAAIPLPADWQDMLADAGAPAVIGDPFSGKVVWANAGYAALYGKGASAADLTGRLLVELTNDEAAAERLAICRDVIRMDKSRLVRDLWNGRAMCVTIRPIAAWTGAPSGAVLAVFRPVWPEQPGVDAMCASAQVFRTVDLGPLALLSKRELEVLALIGEGMTNAQIAARLHRTAKTIEAHRTSLAAKLGVTTRVELAGVAARAGLGKTSVRTPVPTPSNVETAKSN
;
A
#
# COMPACT_ATOMS: atom_id res chain seq x y z
N MET A 1 15.61 -9.60 42.22
CA MET A 1 14.77 -10.80 41.96
C MET A 1 13.85 -10.45 40.79
N THR A 2 14.27 -10.83 39.58
CA THR A 2 13.55 -10.52 38.35
C THR A 2 12.70 -11.73 38.00
N THR A 3 11.41 -11.61 38.15
CA THR A 3 10.45 -12.67 37.83
C THR A 3 10.28 -12.75 36.32
N ALA A 4 10.85 -13.75 35.69
CA ALA A 4 10.65 -14.05 34.27
C ALA A 4 9.22 -14.55 34.06
N CYS A 5 8.52 -13.94 33.14
CA CYS A 5 7.21 -14.38 32.66
C CYS A 5 7.39 -15.69 31.85
N PRO A 6 6.64 -16.77 32.13
CA PRO A 6 6.76 -18.01 31.37
C PRO A 6 6.24 -17.81 29.92
N PRO A 7 6.83 -18.50 28.93
CA PRO A 7 6.35 -18.45 27.56
C PRO A 7 4.93 -19.03 27.46
N ARG A 8 4.01 -18.25 26.88
CA ARG A 8 2.69 -18.75 26.51
C ARG A 8 2.84 -19.78 25.39
N GLU A 9 2.51 -21.01 25.67
CA GLU A 9 2.32 -22.06 24.69
C GLU A 9 1.20 -21.62 23.71
N LEU A 10 1.54 -21.48 22.45
CA LEU A 10 0.59 -21.32 21.35
C LEU A 10 -0.10 -22.68 21.17
N SER A 11 -1.24 -22.86 21.78
CA SER A 11 -2.11 -24.01 21.55
C SER A 11 -2.50 -24.03 20.06
N ASN A 12 -2.11 -25.09 19.36
CA ASN A 12 -2.59 -25.45 18.04
C ASN A 12 -4.10 -25.76 18.15
N HIS A 13 -4.95 -24.77 17.94
CA HIS A 13 -6.37 -25.02 17.73
C HIS A 13 -6.56 -25.51 16.29
N THR A 14 -6.67 -26.82 16.14
CA THR A 14 -7.27 -27.48 14.98
C THR A 14 -8.71 -26.99 14.86
N ALA A 15 -9.01 -26.25 13.79
CA ALA A 15 -10.33 -25.71 13.52
C ALA A 15 -11.30 -26.83 13.13
N THR A 16 -12.10 -27.25 14.07
CA THR A 16 -13.37 -27.95 13.84
C THR A 16 -14.46 -26.88 13.73
N GLY A 17 -15.22 -26.89 12.64
CA GLY A 17 -16.46 -26.18 12.33
C GLY A 17 -16.75 -24.90 13.14
N GLY A 18 -16.13 -23.77 12.77
CA GLY A 18 -16.10 -22.62 13.63
C GLY A 18 -17.26 -21.67 13.45
N ALA A 19 -18.00 -21.45 14.54
CA ALA A 19 -18.69 -20.18 14.69
C ALA A 19 -17.65 -19.04 14.62
N ALA A 20 -17.87 -18.05 13.76
CA ALA A 20 -17.00 -16.90 13.63
C ALA A 20 -16.76 -16.27 15.00
N ILE A 21 -15.51 -16.13 15.39
CA ILE A 21 -15.16 -15.42 16.62
C ILE A 21 -15.53 -13.96 16.38
N PRO A 22 -16.48 -13.39 17.11
CA PRO A 22 -16.80 -11.97 16.98
C PRO A 22 -15.54 -11.16 17.34
N LEU A 23 -15.24 -10.13 16.55
CA LEU A 23 -14.20 -9.20 16.94
C LEU A 23 -14.57 -8.57 18.29
N PRO A 24 -13.60 -8.37 19.21
CA PRO A 24 -13.85 -7.67 20.47
C PRO A 24 -14.54 -6.34 20.22
N ALA A 25 -15.38 -5.88 21.12
CA ALA A 25 -16.16 -4.64 20.94
C ALA A 25 -15.28 -3.41 20.68
N ASP A 26 -14.06 -3.42 21.19
CA ASP A 26 -13.06 -2.36 21.15
C ASP A 26 -12.01 -2.51 20.00
N TRP A 27 -12.19 -3.49 19.10
CA TRP A 27 -11.21 -3.74 18.04
C TRP A 27 -10.98 -2.52 17.13
N GLN A 28 -11.98 -1.66 16.96
CA GLN A 28 -11.88 -0.44 16.17
C GLN A 28 -10.92 0.55 16.82
N ASP A 29 -11.03 0.71 18.13
CA ASP A 29 -10.18 1.57 18.93
C ASP A 29 -8.73 1.02 18.94
N MET A 30 -8.56 -0.28 19.07
CA MET A 30 -7.25 -0.93 18.97
C MET A 30 -6.55 -0.66 17.63
N LEU A 31 -7.28 -0.69 16.52
CA LEU A 31 -6.71 -0.36 15.20
C LEU A 31 -6.44 1.15 15.06
N ALA A 32 -7.26 1.99 15.65
CA ALA A 32 -7.06 3.43 15.66
C ALA A 32 -5.82 3.80 16.49
N ASP A 33 -5.67 3.23 17.68
CA ASP A 33 -4.52 3.44 18.57
C ASP A 33 -3.20 2.95 17.95
N ALA A 34 -3.25 1.86 17.19
CA ALA A 34 -2.10 1.37 16.43
C ALA A 34 -1.73 2.26 15.24
N GLY A 35 -2.54 3.27 14.92
CA GLY A 35 -2.33 4.15 13.77
C GLY A 35 -2.33 3.44 12.41
N ALA A 36 -2.82 2.19 12.37
CA ALA A 36 -2.81 1.38 11.16
C ALA A 36 -4.02 1.70 10.28
N PRO A 37 -3.83 2.15 9.02
CA PRO A 37 -4.93 2.28 8.08
C PRO A 37 -5.63 0.93 7.90
N ALA A 38 -6.96 0.91 8.08
CA ALA A 38 -7.73 -0.32 8.00
C ALA A 38 -9.10 -0.10 7.36
N VAL A 39 -9.55 -1.10 6.60
CA VAL A 39 -10.83 -1.09 5.90
C VAL A 39 -11.46 -2.48 5.95
N ILE A 40 -12.77 -2.52 6.13
CA ILE A 40 -13.59 -3.73 5.92
C ILE A 40 -14.37 -3.54 4.62
N GLY A 41 -14.27 -4.51 3.74
CA GLY A 41 -14.97 -4.53 2.46
C GLY A 41 -15.74 -5.82 2.25
N ASP A 42 -16.84 -5.71 1.52
CA ASP A 42 -17.55 -6.84 0.95
C ASP A 42 -16.96 -7.13 -0.44
N PRO A 43 -16.25 -8.25 -0.63
CA PRO A 43 -15.59 -8.55 -1.90
C PRO A 43 -16.57 -8.97 -3.01
N PHE A 44 -17.83 -9.21 -2.70
CA PHE A 44 -18.84 -9.63 -3.69
C PHE A 44 -19.59 -8.42 -4.26
N SER A 45 -20.00 -7.47 -3.42
CA SER A 45 -20.58 -6.21 -3.87
C SER A 45 -19.53 -5.15 -4.21
N GLY A 46 -18.31 -5.30 -3.72
CA GLY A 46 -17.25 -4.31 -3.86
C GLY A 46 -17.39 -3.10 -2.93
N LYS A 47 -18.35 -3.13 -1.98
CA LYS A 47 -18.60 -2.00 -1.07
C LYS A 47 -17.60 -1.95 0.07
N VAL A 48 -17.18 -0.74 0.43
CA VAL A 48 -16.54 -0.44 1.70
C VAL A 48 -17.61 -0.47 2.79
N VAL A 49 -17.49 -1.37 3.73
CA VAL A 49 -18.45 -1.55 4.83
C VAL A 49 -18.06 -0.73 6.05
N TRP A 50 -16.76 -0.60 6.29
CA TRP A 50 -16.20 0.22 7.35
C TRP A 50 -14.78 0.64 6.98
N ALA A 51 -14.39 1.84 7.40
CA ALA A 51 -13.02 2.36 7.27
C ALA A 51 -12.66 3.15 8.51
N ASN A 52 -11.36 3.18 8.86
CA ASN A 52 -10.88 4.08 9.91
C ASN A 52 -10.30 5.38 9.33
N ALA A 53 -10.01 6.34 10.20
CA ALA A 53 -9.41 7.62 9.81
C ALA A 53 -8.05 7.44 9.12
N GLY A 54 -7.27 6.42 9.52
CA GLY A 54 -5.99 6.09 8.88
C GLY A 54 -6.16 5.69 7.40
N TYR A 55 -7.18 4.89 7.08
CA TYR A 55 -7.47 4.54 5.69
C TYR A 55 -7.95 5.74 4.88
N ALA A 56 -8.81 6.59 5.48
CA ALA A 56 -9.24 7.83 4.85
C ALA A 56 -8.05 8.76 4.54
N ALA A 57 -7.12 8.90 5.46
CA ALA A 57 -5.89 9.67 5.25
C ALA A 57 -4.98 9.05 4.17
N LEU A 58 -4.94 7.72 4.05
CA LEU A 58 -4.21 7.02 3.00
C LEU A 58 -4.85 7.25 1.62
N TYR A 59 -6.18 7.26 1.56
CA TYR A 59 -6.92 7.57 0.34
C TYR A 59 -6.66 9.00 -0.13
N GLY A 60 -6.55 9.95 0.80
CA GLY A 60 -6.30 11.36 0.52
C GLY A 60 -7.55 12.13 0.09
N LYS A 61 -7.34 13.26 -0.62
CA LYS A 61 -8.42 14.13 -1.12
C LYS A 61 -9.31 14.75 -0.02
N GLY A 62 -8.84 14.75 1.24
CA GLY A 62 -9.61 15.28 2.38
C GLY A 62 -10.82 14.43 2.79
N ALA A 63 -10.92 13.19 2.30
CA ALA A 63 -12.02 12.30 2.64
C ALA A 63 -11.98 11.89 4.11
N SER A 64 -13.14 11.84 4.75
CA SER A 64 -13.32 11.22 6.06
C SER A 64 -13.63 9.71 5.93
N ALA A 65 -13.53 8.96 7.01
CA ALA A 65 -13.93 7.56 7.03
C ALA A 65 -15.40 7.36 6.67
N ALA A 66 -16.27 8.29 7.07
CA ALA A 66 -17.69 8.26 6.75
C ALA A 66 -17.95 8.44 5.24
N ASP A 67 -17.15 9.27 4.56
CA ASP A 67 -17.28 9.50 3.11
C ASP A 67 -16.90 8.26 2.29
N LEU A 68 -16.11 7.36 2.85
CA LEU A 68 -15.67 6.14 2.18
C LEU A 68 -16.63 4.97 2.42
N THR A 69 -17.33 4.97 3.55
CA THR A 69 -18.28 3.91 3.90
C THR A 69 -19.47 3.90 2.95
N GLY A 70 -19.80 2.74 2.41
CA GLY A 70 -20.85 2.54 1.41
C GLY A 70 -20.40 2.74 -0.04
N ARG A 71 -19.24 3.36 -0.28
CA ARG A 71 -18.68 3.54 -1.62
C ARG A 71 -18.21 2.21 -2.23
N LEU A 72 -18.24 2.13 -3.53
CA LEU A 72 -17.68 1.00 -4.26
C LEU A 72 -16.16 1.16 -4.42
N LEU A 73 -15.42 0.08 -4.34
CA LEU A 73 -13.96 0.11 -4.53
C LEU A 73 -13.57 0.66 -5.90
N VAL A 74 -14.39 0.41 -6.93
CA VAL A 74 -14.17 0.94 -8.28
C VAL A 74 -14.23 2.47 -8.35
N GLU A 75 -15.04 3.09 -7.49
CA GLU A 75 -15.11 4.57 -7.39
C GLU A 75 -13.89 5.16 -6.68
N LEU A 76 -13.21 4.35 -5.88
CA LEU A 76 -12.02 4.74 -5.12
C LEU A 76 -10.72 4.49 -5.88
N THR A 77 -10.76 3.62 -6.89
CA THR A 77 -9.61 3.27 -7.73
C THR A 77 -9.98 3.36 -9.21
N ASN A 78 -9.65 2.36 -10.00
CA ASN A 78 -10.13 2.16 -11.37
C ASN A 78 -10.63 0.72 -11.52
N ASP A 79 -11.32 0.42 -12.62
CA ASP A 79 -11.96 -0.88 -12.86
C ASP A 79 -10.98 -2.05 -12.76
N GLU A 80 -9.80 -1.94 -13.39
CA GLU A 80 -8.79 -2.99 -13.40
C GLU A 80 -8.22 -3.26 -12.00
N ALA A 81 -7.88 -2.19 -11.30
CA ALA A 81 -7.36 -2.28 -9.93
C ALA A 81 -8.41 -2.83 -8.95
N ALA A 82 -9.67 -2.38 -9.07
CA ALA A 82 -10.76 -2.89 -8.25
C ALA A 82 -10.99 -4.39 -8.52
N ALA A 83 -11.04 -4.80 -9.80
CA ALA A 83 -11.25 -6.20 -10.17
C ALA A 83 -10.15 -7.11 -9.61
N GLU A 84 -8.88 -6.72 -9.71
CA GLU A 84 -7.75 -7.49 -9.17
C GLU A 84 -7.83 -7.61 -7.65
N ARG A 85 -8.08 -6.50 -6.94
CA ARG A 85 -8.18 -6.49 -5.48
C ARG A 85 -9.34 -7.34 -4.98
N LEU A 86 -10.52 -7.22 -5.61
CA LEU A 86 -11.71 -7.99 -5.26
C LEU A 86 -11.51 -9.49 -5.54
N ALA A 87 -10.79 -9.86 -6.60
CA ALA A 87 -10.46 -11.27 -6.88
C ALA A 87 -9.65 -11.89 -5.74
N ILE A 88 -8.61 -11.19 -5.25
CA ILE A 88 -7.81 -11.65 -4.11
C ILE A 88 -8.66 -11.72 -2.83
N CYS A 89 -9.51 -10.73 -2.59
CA CYS A 89 -10.41 -10.74 -1.42
C CYS A 89 -11.39 -11.92 -1.46
N ARG A 90 -11.94 -12.26 -2.63
CA ARG A 90 -12.81 -13.46 -2.80
C ARG A 90 -12.05 -14.75 -2.55
N ASP A 91 -10.79 -14.84 -3.00
CA ASP A 91 -9.92 -15.99 -2.72
C ASP A 91 -9.63 -16.14 -1.23
N VAL A 92 -9.44 -15.01 -0.52
CA VAL A 92 -9.26 -14.99 0.94
C VAL A 92 -10.48 -15.58 1.64
N ILE A 93 -11.70 -15.19 1.25
CA ILE A 93 -12.93 -15.76 1.79
C ILE A 93 -13.06 -17.25 1.42
N ARG A 94 -12.88 -17.60 0.15
CA ARG A 94 -13.04 -18.97 -0.33
C ARG A 94 -12.09 -19.96 0.33
N MET A 95 -10.86 -19.53 0.58
CA MET A 95 -9.82 -20.38 1.16
C MET A 95 -9.77 -20.31 2.70
N ASP A 96 -10.53 -19.40 3.29
CA ASP A 96 -10.46 -19.06 4.74
C ASP A 96 -9.02 -18.85 5.22
N LYS A 97 -8.22 -18.17 4.42
CA LYS A 97 -6.79 -17.92 4.70
C LYS A 97 -6.42 -16.48 4.45
N SER A 98 -5.73 -15.91 5.44
CA SER A 98 -5.16 -14.58 5.30
C SER A 98 -4.14 -14.53 4.16
N ARG A 99 -4.09 -13.40 3.47
CA ARG A 99 -3.10 -13.10 2.44
C ARG A 99 -2.30 -11.86 2.80
N LEU A 100 -1.03 -11.90 2.49
CA LEU A 100 -0.15 -10.75 2.53
C LEU A 100 0.13 -10.33 1.09
N VAL A 101 -0.15 -9.07 0.77
CA VAL A 101 0.06 -8.52 -0.56
C VAL A 101 0.88 -7.24 -0.48
N ARG A 102 1.63 -6.95 -1.54
CA ARG A 102 2.30 -5.66 -1.73
C ARG A 102 1.50 -4.84 -2.71
N ASP A 103 1.28 -3.59 -2.36
CA ASP A 103 0.55 -2.62 -3.16
C ASP A 103 1.35 -1.33 -3.29
N LEU A 104 1.15 -0.62 -4.38
CA LEU A 104 1.51 0.77 -4.49
C LEU A 104 0.21 1.56 -4.55
N TRP A 105 -0.10 2.25 -3.46
CA TRP A 105 -1.34 2.99 -3.28
C TRP A 105 -1.06 4.48 -3.20
N ASN A 106 -1.60 5.26 -4.13
CA ASN A 106 -1.38 6.70 -4.23
C ASN A 106 0.12 7.07 -4.16
N GLY A 107 0.96 6.31 -4.89
CA GLY A 107 2.40 6.47 -4.91
C GLY A 107 3.13 6.07 -3.63
N ARG A 108 2.49 5.33 -2.71
CA ARG A 108 3.08 4.83 -1.46
C ARG A 108 3.17 3.31 -1.48
N ALA A 109 4.35 2.78 -1.22
CA ALA A 109 4.54 1.33 -1.10
C ALA A 109 3.95 0.84 0.22
N MET A 110 3.04 -0.12 0.12
CA MET A 110 2.28 -0.68 1.23
C MET A 110 2.41 -2.20 1.27
N CYS A 111 2.43 -2.73 2.48
CA CYS A 111 2.23 -4.14 2.74
C CYS A 111 0.83 -4.29 3.35
N VAL A 112 -0.04 -5.06 2.71
CA VAL A 112 -1.44 -5.18 3.09
C VAL A 112 -1.71 -6.60 3.55
N THR A 113 -2.17 -6.75 4.79
CA THR A 113 -2.68 -8.02 5.29
C THR A 113 -4.18 -8.07 5.10
N ILE A 114 -4.66 -9.04 4.33
CA ILE A 114 -6.09 -9.27 4.06
C ILE A 114 -6.51 -10.51 4.81
N ARG A 115 -7.52 -10.38 5.68
CA ARG A 115 -8.03 -11.46 6.52
C ARG A 115 -9.52 -11.68 6.27
N PRO A 116 -9.99 -12.94 6.22
CA PRO A 116 -11.41 -13.21 6.16
C PRO A 116 -12.06 -12.82 7.50
N ILE A 117 -13.24 -12.26 7.43
CA ILE A 117 -14.14 -12.06 8.57
C ILE A 117 -15.41 -12.82 8.22
N ALA A 118 -15.86 -13.68 9.10
CA ALA A 118 -17.16 -14.29 8.98
C ALA A 118 -18.25 -13.20 9.06
N ALA A 119 -19.45 -13.53 8.57
CA ALA A 119 -20.58 -12.64 8.34
C ALA A 119 -20.56 -11.32 9.12
N TRP A 120 -20.53 -10.21 8.41
CA TRP A 120 -20.55 -8.85 8.96
C TRP A 120 -21.88 -8.17 8.61
N THR A 121 -22.37 -7.30 9.49
CA THR A 121 -23.58 -6.48 9.18
C THR A 121 -23.32 -5.66 7.90
N GLY A 122 -24.08 -5.91 6.84
CA GLY A 122 -23.88 -5.30 5.53
C GLY A 122 -23.02 -6.12 4.53
N ALA A 123 -22.46 -7.27 4.96
CA ALA A 123 -21.75 -8.21 4.09
C ALA A 123 -22.10 -9.67 4.49
N PRO A 124 -23.34 -10.12 4.24
CA PRO A 124 -23.82 -11.44 4.69
C PRO A 124 -23.07 -12.61 4.06
N SER A 125 -22.47 -12.42 2.88
CA SER A 125 -21.67 -13.44 2.17
C SER A 125 -20.22 -13.50 2.65
N GLY A 126 -19.86 -12.74 3.68
CA GLY A 126 -18.51 -12.62 4.22
C GLY A 126 -17.86 -11.29 3.89
N ALA A 127 -16.97 -10.85 4.75
CA ALA A 127 -16.21 -9.62 4.61
C ALA A 127 -14.72 -9.90 4.73
N VAL A 128 -13.90 -8.95 4.30
CA VAL A 128 -12.45 -8.97 4.52
C VAL A 128 -12.02 -7.74 5.30
N LEU A 129 -11.13 -7.93 6.26
CA LEU A 129 -10.38 -6.86 6.89
C LEU A 129 -9.04 -6.71 6.18
N ALA A 130 -8.78 -5.55 5.59
CA ALA A 130 -7.49 -5.18 5.06
C ALA A 130 -6.82 -4.17 5.97
N VAL A 131 -5.61 -4.49 6.45
CA VAL A 131 -4.77 -3.61 7.27
C VAL A 131 -3.53 -3.25 6.49
N PHE A 132 -3.30 -1.95 6.33
CA PHE A 132 -2.21 -1.40 5.53
C PHE A 132 -1.05 -1.00 6.42
N ARG A 133 0.15 -1.33 5.99
CA ARG A 133 1.40 -0.90 6.64
C ARG A 133 2.31 -0.29 5.59
N PRO A 134 2.80 0.94 5.80
CA PRO A 134 3.82 1.52 4.93
C PRO A 134 5.06 0.64 4.92
N VAL A 135 5.65 0.44 3.75
CA VAL A 135 6.96 -0.20 3.61
C VAL A 135 8.02 0.89 3.67
N TRP A 136 8.77 0.93 4.78
CA TRP A 136 9.90 1.85 4.93
C TRP A 136 11.20 1.10 4.65
N PRO A 137 12.17 1.69 3.93
CA PRO A 137 13.42 1.02 3.56
C PRO A 137 14.28 0.53 4.73
N GLU A 138 13.99 0.96 5.95
CA GLU A 138 14.86 0.74 7.13
C GLU A 138 14.20 -0.07 8.26
N GLN A 139 13.07 -0.74 8.02
CA GLN A 139 12.42 -1.57 9.05
C GLN A 139 12.85 -3.04 8.90
N PRO A 140 13.82 -3.52 9.70
CA PRO A 140 14.20 -4.93 9.73
C PRO A 140 13.00 -5.81 10.09
N GLY A 141 12.75 -6.86 9.32
CA GLY A 141 11.65 -7.80 9.55
C GLY A 141 10.40 -7.54 8.70
N VAL A 142 10.06 -6.30 8.38
CA VAL A 142 8.98 -5.99 7.43
C VAL A 142 9.40 -6.39 6.01
N ASP A 143 10.67 -6.16 5.65
CA ASP A 143 11.22 -6.53 4.34
C ASP A 143 11.18 -8.04 4.11
N ALA A 144 11.54 -8.85 5.10
CA ALA A 144 11.52 -10.31 4.98
C ALA A 144 10.08 -10.84 4.85
N MET A 145 9.13 -10.28 5.61
CA MET A 145 7.74 -10.66 5.56
C MET A 145 7.09 -10.23 4.24
N CYS A 146 7.40 -9.03 3.75
CA CYS A 146 6.87 -8.50 2.50
C CYS A 146 7.59 -9.07 1.26
N ALA A 147 8.78 -9.64 1.38
CA ALA A 147 9.55 -10.19 0.26
C ALA A 147 8.83 -11.36 -0.43
N SER A 148 8.10 -12.19 0.34
CA SER A 148 7.32 -13.32 -0.17
C SER A 148 5.87 -12.97 -0.53
N ALA A 149 5.46 -11.69 -0.32
CA ALA A 149 4.10 -11.26 -0.58
C ALA A 149 3.80 -11.20 -2.08
N GLN A 150 2.59 -11.57 -2.45
CA GLN A 150 2.09 -11.37 -3.80
C GLN A 150 2.05 -9.89 -4.12
N VAL A 151 2.51 -9.50 -5.31
CA VAL A 151 2.47 -8.10 -5.78
C VAL A 151 1.25 -7.91 -6.67
N PHE A 152 0.49 -6.84 -6.42
CA PHE A 152 -0.56 -6.42 -7.36
C PHE A 152 0.06 -6.00 -8.69
N ARG A 153 -0.61 -6.35 -9.79
CA ARG A 153 -0.20 -5.94 -11.15
C ARG A 153 -0.60 -4.50 -11.43
N THR A 154 -1.79 -4.14 -10.97
CA THR A 154 -2.32 -2.79 -11.08
C THR A 154 -1.83 -1.95 -9.91
N VAL A 155 -1.10 -0.88 -10.22
CA VAL A 155 -0.54 0.02 -9.23
C VAL A 155 -1.18 1.41 -9.34
N ASP A 156 -1.42 2.03 -8.20
CA ASP A 156 -1.84 3.42 -8.14
C ASP A 156 -0.60 4.30 -7.91
N LEU A 157 -0.08 4.85 -8.99
CA LEU A 157 1.10 5.72 -8.96
C LEU A 157 0.83 7.06 -8.27
N GLY A 158 -0.44 7.48 -8.14
CA GLY A 158 -0.79 8.78 -7.58
C GLY A 158 0.02 9.91 -8.23
N PRO A 159 0.65 10.81 -7.43
CA PRO A 159 1.47 11.89 -7.96
C PRO A 159 2.66 11.45 -8.81
N LEU A 160 3.14 10.22 -8.64
CA LEU A 160 4.26 9.69 -9.43
C LEU A 160 3.89 9.47 -10.91
N ALA A 161 2.60 9.37 -11.22
CA ALA A 161 2.11 9.24 -12.60
C ALA A 161 2.45 10.48 -13.48
N LEU A 162 2.72 11.63 -12.83
CA LEU A 162 3.12 12.87 -13.51
C LEU A 162 4.59 12.87 -13.93
N LEU A 163 5.38 11.90 -13.44
CA LEU A 163 6.81 11.86 -13.66
C LEU A 163 7.15 11.09 -14.93
N SER A 164 8.08 11.65 -15.72
CA SER A 164 8.71 10.90 -16.80
C SER A 164 9.59 9.77 -16.25
N LYS A 165 9.89 8.78 -17.07
CA LYS A 165 10.81 7.70 -16.73
C LYS A 165 12.13 8.23 -16.18
N ARG A 166 12.67 9.29 -16.78
CA ARG A 166 13.92 9.91 -16.36
C ARG A 166 13.82 10.59 -14.99
N GLU A 167 12.72 11.25 -14.72
CA GLU A 167 12.47 11.86 -13.41
C GLU A 167 12.32 10.80 -12.32
N LEU A 168 11.66 9.66 -12.61
CA LEU A 168 11.59 8.53 -11.69
C LEU A 168 12.98 7.95 -11.38
N GLU A 169 13.86 7.81 -12.38
CA GLU A 169 15.25 7.38 -12.17
C GLU A 169 16.00 8.35 -11.24
N VAL A 170 15.88 9.67 -11.49
CA VAL A 170 16.52 10.69 -10.66
C VAL A 170 15.94 10.67 -9.24
N LEU A 171 14.63 10.52 -9.09
CA LEU A 171 13.97 10.44 -7.78
C LEU A 171 14.45 9.23 -6.98
N ALA A 172 14.59 8.06 -7.62
CA ALA A 172 15.12 6.86 -6.98
C ALA A 172 16.54 7.07 -6.45
N LEU A 173 17.42 7.69 -7.25
CA LEU A 173 18.81 7.97 -6.84
C LEU A 173 18.89 9.05 -5.74
N ILE A 174 17.95 10.00 -5.70
CA ILE A 174 17.80 10.92 -4.56
C ILE A 174 17.41 10.14 -3.30
N GLY A 175 16.50 9.18 -3.41
CA GLY A 175 16.12 8.27 -2.33
C GLY A 175 17.28 7.40 -1.83
N GLU A 176 18.22 7.05 -2.70
CA GLU A 176 19.49 6.39 -2.33
C GLU A 176 20.50 7.33 -1.63
N GLY A 177 20.17 8.60 -1.45
CA GLY A 177 21.05 9.59 -0.82
C GLY A 177 22.11 10.19 -1.73
N MET A 178 22.11 9.89 -3.04
CA MET A 178 23.16 10.32 -3.98
C MET A 178 23.12 11.84 -4.20
N THR A 179 24.28 12.49 -4.20
CA THR A 179 24.44 13.91 -4.56
C THR A 179 24.18 14.13 -6.05
N ASN A 180 23.93 15.39 -6.46
CA ASN A 180 23.73 15.73 -7.88
C ASN A 180 24.93 15.30 -8.75
N ALA A 181 26.17 15.43 -8.25
CA ALA A 181 27.36 15.01 -8.95
C ALA A 181 27.41 13.47 -9.15
N GLN A 182 27.05 12.71 -8.10
CA GLN A 182 26.98 11.24 -8.18
C GLN A 182 25.88 10.77 -9.14
N ILE A 183 24.70 11.41 -9.09
CA ILE A 183 23.60 11.13 -10.02
C ILE A 183 24.00 11.46 -11.46
N ALA A 184 24.66 12.60 -11.68
CA ALA A 184 25.15 13.01 -12.99
C ALA A 184 26.14 11.99 -13.56
N ALA A 185 27.12 11.57 -12.77
CA ALA A 185 28.08 10.54 -13.17
C ALA A 185 27.37 9.20 -13.48
N ARG A 186 26.47 8.73 -12.62
CA ARG A 186 25.74 7.47 -12.81
C ARG A 186 24.84 7.45 -14.03
N LEU A 187 24.26 8.59 -14.36
CA LEU A 187 23.32 8.73 -15.48
C LEU A 187 23.98 9.27 -16.75
N HIS A 188 25.29 9.47 -16.76
CA HIS A 188 26.07 10.05 -17.86
C HIS A 188 25.49 11.39 -18.35
N ARG A 189 25.25 12.31 -17.41
CA ARG A 189 24.69 13.66 -17.62
C ARG A 189 25.51 14.71 -16.86
N THR A 190 25.23 15.98 -17.15
CA THR A 190 25.83 17.09 -16.40
C THR A 190 25.08 17.34 -15.09
N ALA A 191 25.77 17.91 -14.10
CA ALA A 191 25.12 18.31 -12.84
C ALA A 191 23.99 19.33 -13.07
N LYS A 192 24.16 20.22 -14.06
CA LYS A 192 23.12 21.19 -14.49
C LYS A 192 21.85 20.49 -14.99
N THR A 193 21.99 19.39 -15.74
CA THR A 193 20.85 18.57 -16.20
C THR A 193 20.12 17.92 -15.04
N ILE A 194 20.85 17.41 -14.06
CA ILE A 194 20.24 16.82 -12.85
C ILE A 194 19.52 17.86 -12.02
N GLU A 195 20.05 19.07 -11.91
CA GLU A 195 19.38 20.18 -11.22
C GLU A 195 18.07 20.55 -11.91
N ALA A 196 18.04 20.60 -13.25
CA ALA A 196 16.82 20.83 -14.01
C ALA A 196 15.76 19.74 -13.75
N HIS A 197 16.17 18.45 -13.70
CA HIS A 197 15.26 17.37 -13.35
C HIS A 197 14.74 17.51 -11.91
N ARG A 198 15.59 17.89 -10.95
CA ARG A 198 15.16 18.13 -9.56
C ARG A 198 14.13 19.25 -9.45
N THR A 199 14.35 20.36 -10.14
CA THR A 199 13.39 21.48 -10.18
C THR A 199 12.04 21.03 -10.74
N SER A 200 12.07 20.28 -11.84
CA SER A 200 10.86 19.72 -12.45
C SER A 200 10.14 18.73 -11.49
N LEU A 201 10.90 17.83 -10.85
CA LEU A 201 10.38 16.90 -9.83
C LEU A 201 9.70 17.63 -8.68
N ALA A 202 10.37 18.65 -8.13
CA ALA A 202 9.85 19.45 -7.03
C ALA A 202 8.52 20.11 -7.39
N ALA A 203 8.44 20.72 -8.56
CA ALA A 203 7.23 21.35 -9.06
C ALA A 203 6.08 20.34 -9.27
N LYS A 204 6.34 19.17 -9.89
CA LYS A 204 5.33 18.14 -10.15
C LYS A 204 4.81 17.47 -8.88
N LEU A 205 5.67 17.29 -7.88
CA LEU A 205 5.34 16.62 -6.62
C LEU A 205 4.86 17.58 -5.53
N GLY A 206 4.89 18.90 -5.78
CA GLY A 206 4.49 19.93 -4.81
C GLY A 206 5.41 19.99 -3.59
N VAL A 207 6.71 19.70 -3.77
CA VAL A 207 7.73 19.73 -2.71
C VAL A 207 8.82 20.74 -3.05
N THR A 208 9.56 21.22 -2.06
CA THR A 208 10.55 22.30 -2.26
C THR A 208 11.98 21.87 -1.94
N THR A 209 12.14 20.91 -1.05
CA THR A 209 13.45 20.52 -0.54
C THR A 209 13.89 19.15 -1.03
N ARG A 210 15.22 18.93 -1.03
CA ARG A 210 15.81 17.62 -1.31
C ARG A 210 15.33 16.55 -0.32
N VAL A 211 15.16 16.94 0.96
CA VAL A 211 14.72 16.00 2.01
C VAL A 211 13.30 15.53 1.73
N GLU A 212 12.42 16.41 1.29
CA GLU A 212 11.05 16.06 0.89
C GLU A 212 11.04 15.14 -0.33
N LEU A 213 11.88 15.39 -1.34
CA LEU A 213 12.04 14.49 -2.49
C LEU A 213 12.51 13.10 -2.05
N ALA A 214 13.53 13.02 -1.17
CA ALA A 214 13.99 11.76 -0.60
C ALA A 214 12.88 11.05 0.19
N GLY A 215 12.07 11.80 0.94
CA GLY A 215 10.89 11.29 1.63
C GLY A 215 9.82 10.73 0.68
N VAL A 216 9.58 11.38 -0.46
CA VAL A 216 8.67 10.84 -1.50
C VAL A 216 9.24 9.54 -2.07
N ALA A 217 10.53 9.51 -2.41
CA ALA A 217 11.20 8.31 -2.91
C ALA A 217 11.10 7.14 -1.91
N ALA A 218 11.36 7.41 -0.63
CA ALA A 218 11.27 6.41 0.43
C ALA A 218 9.85 5.85 0.58
N ARG A 219 8.84 6.74 0.63
CA ARG A 219 7.42 6.31 0.71
C ARG A 219 6.98 5.50 -0.51
N ALA A 220 7.54 5.78 -1.67
CA ALA A 220 7.27 5.04 -2.90
C ALA A 220 8.04 3.70 -2.99
N GLY A 221 8.89 3.40 -2.00
CA GLY A 221 9.76 2.24 -2.05
C GLY A 221 10.88 2.36 -3.09
N LEU A 222 11.24 3.59 -3.49
CA LEU A 222 12.33 3.87 -4.41
C LEU A 222 13.62 4.10 -3.60
N GLY A 223 14.58 3.15 -3.65
CA GLY A 223 15.84 3.26 -2.92
C GLY A 223 16.58 1.93 -2.84
N LYS A 224 17.79 1.91 -2.24
CA LYS A 224 18.68 0.74 -2.20
C LYS A 224 18.10 -0.52 -1.54
N THR A 225 17.08 -0.37 -0.71
CA THR A 225 16.48 -1.46 0.07
C THR A 225 15.18 -1.99 -0.52
N SER A 226 14.69 -1.41 -1.62
CA SER A 226 13.47 -1.95 -2.23
C SER A 226 13.79 -3.25 -2.93
N VAL A 227 13.32 -4.37 -2.39
CA VAL A 227 13.06 -5.57 -3.17
C VAL A 227 12.33 -5.09 -4.42
N ARG A 228 12.94 -5.29 -5.59
CA ARG A 228 12.53 -4.77 -6.90
C ARG A 228 11.01 -4.82 -7.04
N THR A 229 10.35 -3.71 -6.72
CA THR A 229 9.00 -3.48 -7.22
C THR A 229 9.18 -3.25 -8.72
N PRO A 230 8.60 -4.04 -9.61
CA PRO A 230 8.65 -3.71 -11.02
C PRO A 230 7.99 -2.34 -11.15
N VAL A 231 8.77 -1.31 -11.45
CA VAL A 231 8.24 -0.03 -11.91
C VAL A 231 7.57 -0.36 -13.24
N PRO A 232 6.24 -0.25 -13.37
CA PRO A 232 5.60 -0.53 -14.64
C PRO A 232 6.17 0.44 -15.66
N THR A 233 6.74 -0.11 -16.72
CA THR A 233 7.13 0.69 -17.88
C THR A 233 5.86 1.24 -18.50
N PRO A 234 5.79 2.53 -18.86
CA PRO A 234 4.58 3.16 -19.42
C PRO A 234 4.13 2.63 -20.80
N SER A 235 4.70 1.55 -21.27
CA SER A 235 4.35 0.92 -22.57
C SER A 235 2.95 0.29 -22.61
N ASN A 236 2.22 0.22 -21.50
CA ASN A 236 0.88 -0.38 -21.47
C ASN A 236 -0.28 0.63 -21.43
N VAL A 237 -0.01 1.93 -21.61
CA VAL A 237 -1.07 2.97 -21.58
C VAL A 237 -1.49 3.41 -23.00
N GLU A 238 -0.77 3.02 -24.06
CA GLU A 238 -1.03 3.53 -25.40
C GLU A 238 -2.06 2.75 -26.25
N THR A 239 -2.64 1.66 -25.76
CA THR A 239 -3.60 0.86 -26.56
C THR A 239 -5.09 1.08 -26.25
N ALA A 240 -5.42 2.07 -25.42
CA ALA A 240 -6.83 2.35 -25.08
C ALA A 240 -7.38 3.65 -25.69
N LYS A 241 -6.71 4.23 -26.72
CA LYS A 241 -7.26 5.38 -27.46
C LYS A 241 -7.23 5.10 -28.97
N SER A 242 -8.02 4.16 -29.43
CA SER A 242 -8.50 4.08 -30.82
C SER A 242 -9.51 2.94 -30.93
N ASN A 243 -10.74 3.22 -30.62
CA ASN A 243 -11.96 2.81 -31.35
C ASN A 243 -13.16 3.54 -30.74
#